data_492531456ca8d13988ca99218f3be63e
#
_entry.id   492531456ca8d13988ca99218f3be63e
#
_cell.length_a   1.000
_cell.length_b   1.000
_cell.length_c   1.000
_cell.angle_alpha   90.00
_cell.angle_beta   90.00
_cell.angle_gamma   90.00
#
_symmetry.space_group_name_H-M   'P 1'
#
loop_
_entity.id
_entity.type
_entity.pdbx_description
1 polymer ?
#
loop_
_entity_poly.entity_id
_entity_poly.type
_entity_poly.pdbx_seq_one_letter_code
_entity_poly.pdbx_strand_id
1 'polypeptide(L)'
;MVSGGKLNPLQAVMDIRHYTLALDVDIPGQQINGAVTTDLLLSQPSDTLLFDLVHFLTVKKVTVNKKNAAFFQKDDYVSITNGNGFKTGKQTVKIEYGGKTPVAVKPPWKGGFTWTKDQHGNPWVAINCQLEGAKVYFPCKDHPSDEPNEGADLIITVPRGLTVAGPGLLKSIKKKKDKSTFHWKTNYTISNYCILFNIAKYKVIESEYTTIEGNKVPVQFYVLEEDTAHAAHIIELRKRDTRILEKYFGEYPWIKEKIGIAQVPNPGMEHQTMITYGDRFTFKNVNGQDYSDNLFHEFGHEWWANKVTNKDWAHMWIQEGINTYAEGLFYREVAGEHGYDSMMQAFKRSIQNKKPVVQGEGVNSGDTYTGDVYVKGAFFMHTLRYIIGDSIFFPALKELATGAAYTYSNFVTTDDVEQLFSKRSGQTLKPLFDFYLRTTNRLEITLWQSAAEEYSIVAENFPMPLPVEITTDAGTQKIIVDTNTKPVKIKSNTLPVIDGRGYYFKKVIMVQ
;
A
#
# COMPACT_ATOMS: atom_id res chain seq x y z
N MET A 1 -14.51 4.89 -12.28
CA MET A 1 -14.64 3.94 -11.13
C MET A 1 -13.61 4.35 -10.11
N VAL A 2 -13.99 4.40 -8.83
CA VAL A 2 -13.11 4.71 -7.70
C VAL A 2 -13.49 3.82 -6.52
N SER A 3 -12.51 3.45 -5.69
CA SER A 3 -12.72 2.67 -4.47
C SER A 3 -12.97 3.56 -3.26
N GLY A 4 -13.66 3.05 -2.24
CA GLY A 4 -13.92 3.75 -0.98
C GLY A 4 -14.93 4.90 -1.12
N GLY A 5 -14.67 5.99 -0.43
CA GLY A 5 -15.62 7.09 -0.25
C GLY A 5 -16.37 6.95 1.08
N LYS A 6 -17.49 7.67 1.23
CA LYS A 6 -18.30 7.55 2.45
C LYS A 6 -18.91 6.15 2.54
N LEU A 7 -18.56 5.40 3.58
CA LEU A 7 -19.09 4.05 3.81
C LEU A 7 -20.62 4.06 3.86
N ASN A 8 -21.26 3.25 3.02
CA ASN A 8 -22.71 3.13 2.99
C ASN A 8 -23.22 2.51 4.31
N PRO A 9 -24.25 3.08 4.95
CA PRO A 9 -24.81 2.53 6.21
C PRO A 9 -25.23 1.06 6.11
N LEU A 10 -25.70 0.58 4.95
CA LEU A 10 -26.02 -0.84 4.74
C LEU A 10 -24.77 -1.72 4.73
N GLN A 11 -23.65 -1.21 4.26
CA GLN A 11 -22.37 -1.92 4.29
C GLN A 11 -21.67 -1.82 5.66
N ALA A 12 -21.90 -0.73 6.40
CA ALA A 12 -21.30 -0.53 7.72
C ALA A 12 -21.67 -1.61 8.73
N VAL A 13 -22.82 -2.26 8.54
CA VAL A 13 -23.29 -3.34 9.43
C VAL A 13 -22.83 -4.73 8.98
N MET A 14 -22.13 -4.82 7.83
CA MET A 14 -21.60 -6.05 7.26
C MET A 14 -20.10 -6.15 7.60
N ASP A 15 -19.71 -7.12 8.40
CA ASP A 15 -18.32 -7.52 8.66
C ASP A 15 -18.01 -8.74 7.79
N ILE A 16 -17.18 -8.56 6.77
CA ILE A 16 -16.83 -9.62 5.82
C ILE A 16 -15.80 -10.55 6.47
N ARG A 17 -16.12 -11.85 6.48
CA ARG A 17 -15.26 -12.85 7.10
C ARG A 17 -14.41 -13.60 6.08
N HIS A 18 -15.01 -14.00 4.94
CA HIS A 18 -14.34 -14.81 3.95
C HIS A 18 -14.97 -14.66 2.56
N TYR A 19 -14.13 -14.69 1.52
CA TYR A 19 -14.59 -14.82 0.13
C TYR A 19 -14.16 -16.15 -0.48
N THR A 20 -15.05 -16.78 -1.24
CA THR A 20 -14.71 -17.88 -2.17
C THR A 20 -15.08 -17.46 -3.58
N LEU A 21 -14.10 -17.20 -4.43
CA LEU A 21 -14.27 -16.87 -5.85
C LEU A 21 -14.08 -18.14 -6.68
N ALA A 22 -15.13 -18.60 -7.37
CA ALA A 22 -15.06 -19.72 -8.29
C ALA A 22 -15.39 -19.23 -9.71
N LEU A 23 -14.36 -19.00 -10.53
CA LEU A 23 -14.46 -18.34 -11.82
C LEU A 23 -13.91 -19.19 -12.96
N ASP A 24 -14.60 -19.18 -14.09
CA ASP A 24 -14.13 -19.67 -15.39
C ASP A 24 -13.75 -18.45 -16.25
N VAL A 25 -12.51 -18.42 -16.74
CA VAL A 25 -11.95 -17.30 -17.50
C VAL A 25 -11.97 -17.64 -18.99
N ASP A 26 -12.82 -16.95 -19.72
CA ASP A 26 -12.87 -16.98 -21.18
C ASP A 26 -11.93 -15.93 -21.76
N ILE A 27 -10.70 -16.35 -22.06
CA ILE A 27 -9.65 -15.44 -22.55
C ILE A 27 -9.98 -14.86 -23.94
N PRO A 28 -10.42 -15.66 -24.94
CA PRO A 28 -10.82 -15.11 -26.22
C PRO A 28 -11.98 -14.10 -26.13
N GLY A 29 -12.96 -14.38 -25.27
CA GLY A 29 -14.11 -13.47 -25.05
C GLY A 29 -13.82 -12.31 -24.13
N GLN A 30 -12.66 -12.29 -23.45
CA GLN A 30 -12.32 -11.31 -22.39
C GLN A 30 -13.40 -11.23 -21.31
N GLN A 31 -13.84 -12.40 -20.85
CA GLN A 31 -14.97 -12.56 -19.94
C GLN A 31 -14.61 -13.44 -18.75
N ILE A 32 -15.36 -13.23 -17.67
CA ILE A 32 -15.37 -14.14 -16.52
C ILE A 32 -16.80 -14.62 -16.27
N ASN A 33 -16.97 -15.86 -15.83
CA ASN A 33 -18.25 -16.40 -15.41
C ASN A 33 -18.05 -17.28 -14.18
N GLY A 34 -18.95 -17.20 -13.22
CA GLY A 34 -18.88 -18.02 -12.02
C GLY A 34 -19.68 -17.48 -10.86
N ALA A 35 -19.12 -17.60 -9.69
CA ALA A 35 -19.79 -17.15 -8.47
C ALA A 35 -18.77 -16.67 -7.42
N VAL A 36 -19.20 -15.72 -6.60
CA VAL A 36 -18.59 -15.45 -5.31
C VAL A 36 -19.50 -15.95 -4.20
N THR A 37 -18.91 -16.60 -3.20
CA THR A 37 -19.58 -16.88 -1.93
C THR A 37 -18.92 -16.05 -0.86
N THR A 38 -19.70 -15.25 -0.15
CA THR A 38 -19.27 -14.34 0.92
C THR A 38 -19.83 -14.82 2.24
N ASP A 39 -18.96 -15.14 3.18
CA ASP A 39 -19.34 -15.31 4.58
C ASP A 39 -19.16 -13.97 5.30
N LEU A 40 -20.20 -13.50 5.98
CA LEU A 40 -20.20 -12.22 6.70
C LEU A 40 -20.95 -12.32 8.03
N LEU A 41 -20.67 -11.37 8.93
CA LEU A 41 -21.40 -11.15 10.15
C LEU A 41 -22.19 -9.84 10.07
N LEU A 42 -23.49 -9.88 10.34
CA LEU A 42 -24.28 -8.67 10.53
C LEU A 42 -24.23 -8.25 12.00
N SER A 43 -23.76 -7.03 12.25
CA SER A 43 -23.72 -6.43 13.60
C SER A 43 -25.11 -6.08 14.13
N GLN A 44 -26.08 -5.83 13.23
CA GLN A 44 -27.49 -5.56 13.52
C GLN A 44 -28.38 -6.06 12.38
N PRO A 45 -29.71 -6.22 12.60
CA PRO A 45 -30.63 -6.60 11.53
C PRO A 45 -30.61 -5.61 10.37
N SER A 46 -30.80 -6.11 9.13
CA SER A 46 -30.89 -5.27 7.93
C SER A 46 -31.93 -5.83 6.97
N ASP A 47 -32.67 -4.97 6.30
CA ASP A 47 -33.61 -5.39 5.24
C ASP A 47 -32.91 -5.64 3.90
N THR A 48 -31.66 -5.14 3.76
CA THR A 48 -30.89 -5.22 2.53
C THR A 48 -29.44 -5.54 2.82
N LEU A 49 -28.85 -6.48 2.09
CA LEU A 49 -27.40 -6.66 1.98
C LEU A 49 -26.95 -5.97 0.69
N LEU A 50 -25.93 -5.12 0.79
CA LEU A 50 -25.44 -4.30 -0.31
C LEU A 50 -24.01 -4.70 -0.70
N PHE A 51 -23.81 -5.06 -1.95
CA PHE A 51 -22.50 -5.35 -2.53
C PHE A 51 -22.20 -4.40 -3.67
N ASP A 52 -20.94 -4.03 -3.83
CA ASP A 52 -20.43 -3.30 -4.98
C ASP A 52 -20.11 -4.28 -6.10
N LEU A 53 -20.52 -3.96 -7.33
CA LEU A 53 -20.16 -4.69 -8.54
C LEU A 53 -20.40 -3.79 -9.75
N VAL A 54 -19.39 -3.63 -10.59
CA VAL A 54 -19.52 -2.81 -11.81
C VAL A 54 -20.61 -3.34 -12.74
N HIS A 55 -21.34 -2.45 -13.36
CA HIS A 55 -22.48 -2.76 -14.25
C HIS A 55 -22.13 -3.57 -15.51
N PHE A 56 -20.84 -3.70 -15.86
CA PHE A 56 -20.37 -4.56 -16.96
C PHE A 56 -20.56 -6.06 -16.67
N LEU A 57 -20.67 -6.43 -15.40
CA LEU A 57 -20.87 -7.79 -14.94
C LEU A 57 -22.33 -7.96 -14.48
N THR A 58 -23.01 -8.94 -15.08
CA THR A 58 -24.43 -9.17 -14.82
C THR A 58 -24.63 -10.26 -13.77
N VAL A 59 -25.39 -9.96 -12.73
CA VAL A 59 -25.83 -10.94 -11.72
C VAL A 59 -26.93 -11.81 -12.32
N LYS A 60 -26.76 -13.13 -12.17
CA LYS A 60 -27.66 -14.15 -12.71
C LYS A 60 -28.55 -14.77 -11.64
N LYS A 61 -28.00 -14.97 -10.44
CA LYS A 61 -28.68 -15.61 -9.34
C LYS A 61 -28.04 -15.21 -8.00
N VAL A 62 -28.87 -15.08 -6.98
CA VAL A 62 -28.43 -14.84 -5.59
C VAL A 62 -29.09 -15.85 -4.67
N THR A 63 -28.31 -16.40 -3.74
CA THR A 63 -28.81 -17.16 -2.61
C THR A 63 -28.22 -16.64 -1.32
N VAL A 64 -29.04 -16.60 -0.26
CA VAL A 64 -28.60 -16.31 1.10
C VAL A 64 -28.95 -17.48 1.99
N ASN A 65 -27.97 -18.01 2.72
CA ASN A 65 -28.11 -19.20 3.54
C ASN A 65 -28.75 -20.38 2.75
N LYS A 66 -28.28 -20.57 1.51
CA LYS A 66 -28.74 -21.61 0.54
C LYS A 66 -30.18 -21.43 0.02
N LYS A 67 -30.88 -20.35 0.33
CA LYS A 67 -32.20 -20.03 -0.18
C LYS A 67 -32.11 -18.93 -1.23
N ASN A 68 -32.91 -19.03 -2.30
CA ASN A 68 -32.98 -17.97 -3.30
C ASN A 68 -33.42 -16.66 -2.64
N ALA A 69 -32.77 -15.56 -3.01
CA ALA A 69 -33.07 -14.22 -2.55
C ALA A 69 -33.39 -13.30 -3.74
N ALA A 70 -34.28 -12.37 -3.53
CA ALA A 70 -34.55 -11.29 -4.48
C ALA A 70 -33.35 -10.35 -4.52
N PHE A 71 -33.02 -9.84 -5.69
CA PHE A 71 -31.95 -8.87 -5.86
C PHE A 71 -32.29 -7.86 -6.95
N PHE A 72 -31.59 -6.73 -6.85
CA PHE A 72 -31.66 -5.68 -7.85
C PHE A 72 -30.25 -5.13 -8.10
N GLN A 73 -29.84 -5.06 -9.36
CA GLN A 73 -28.53 -4.54 -9.76
C GLN A 73 -28.72 -3.18 -10.45
N LYS A 74 -28.09 -2.13 -9.92
CA LYS A 74 -28.14 -0.77 -10.45
C LYS A 74 -26.93 0.04 -9.96
N ASP A 75 -26.42 0.94 -10.79
CA ASP A 75 -25.41 1.94 -10.44
C ASP A 75 -24.17 1.37 -9.71
N ASP A 76 -23.65 0.26 -10.25
CA ASP A 76 -22.54 -0.51 -9.67
C ASP A 76 -22.81 -1.13 -8.28
N TYR A 77 -24.10 -1.31 -7.92
CA TYR A 77 -24.53 -1.98 -6.70
C TYR A 77 -25.40 -3.20 -6.98
N VAL A 78 -25.28 -4.18 -6.10
CA VAL A 78 -26.19 -5.33 -6.01
C VAL A 78 -26.88 -5.29 -4.65
N SER A 79 -28.16 -4.90 -4.64
CA SER A 79 -29.00 -4.88 -3.47
C SER A 79 -29.72 -6.22 -3.35
N ILE A 80 -29.58 -6.92 -2.24
CA ILE A 80 -30.19 -8.23 -1.98
C ILE A 80 -31.21 -8.04 -0.86
N THR A 81 -32.44 -8.47 -1.10
CA THR A 81 -33.55 -8.28 -0.14
C THR A 81 -34.17 -9.61 0.26
N ASN A 82 -34.77 -9.62 1.45
CA ASN A 82 -35.56 -10.71 1.95
C ASN A 82 -36.80 -10.12 2.65
N GLY A 83 -38.01 -10.60 2.32
CA GLY A 83 -39.25 -10.05 2.85
C GLY A 83 -39.36 -10.00 4.37
N ASN A 84 -38.58 -10.79 5.10
CA ASN A 84 -38.47 -10.79 6.55
C ASN A 84 -37.20 -10.12 7.10
N GLY A 85 -36.44 -9.46 6.24
CA GLY A 85 -35.10 -8.94 6.58
C GLY A 85 -34.08 -10.03 6.90
N PHE A 86 -32.85 -9.59 7.18
CA PHE A 86 -31.72 -10.45 7.61
C PHE A 86 -31.47 -10.19 9.09
N LYS A 87 -31.37 -11.28 9.87
CA LYS A 87 -31.10 -11.19 11.30
C LYS A 87 -29.62 -10.94 11.56
N THR A 88 -29.31 -10.34 12.71
CA THR A 88 -27.96 -10.26 13.27
C THR A 88 -27.27 -11.62 13.28
N GLY A 89 -25.96 -11.64 13.07
CA GLY A 89 -25.12 -12.83 13.09
C GLY A 89 -24.70 -13.29 11.68
N LYS A 90 -24.29 -14.55 11.59
CA LYS A 90 -23.68 -15.11 10.37
C LYS A 90 -24.67 -15.19 9.21
N GLN A 91 -24.22 -14.70 8.05
CA GLN A 91 -24.89 -14.86 6.77
C GLN A 91 -23.89 -15.44 5.75
N THR A 92 -24.35 -16.31 4.86
CA THR A 92 -23.60 -16.79 3.71
C THR A 92 -24.34 -16.38 2.45
N VAL A 93 -23.73 -15.51 1.65
CA VAL A 93 -24.30 -14.98 0.40
C VAL A 93 -23.55 -15.57 -0.77
N LYS A 94 -24.26 -16.19 -1.73
CA LYS A 94 -23.68 -16.63 -2.99
C LYS A 94 -24.30 -15.84 -4.13
N ILE A 95 -23.46 -15.18 -4.94
CA ILE A 95 -23.84 -14.41 -6.11
C ILE A 95 -23.23 -15.07 -7.35
N GLU A 96 -24.07 -15.56 -8.26
CA GLU A 96 -23.67 -16.07 -9.57
C GLU A 96 -23.74 -14.92 -10.58
N TYR A 97 -22.65 -14.69 -11.29
CA TYR A 97 -22.50 -13.53 -12.18
C TYR A 97 -21.51 -13.81 -13.32
N GLY A 98 -21.42 -12.87 -14.25
CA GLY A 98 -20.42 -12.92 -15.31
C GLY A 98 -20.63 -11.86 -16.36
N GLY A 99 -19.70 -11.78 -17.28
CA GLY A 99 -19.71 -10.79 -18.37
C GLY A 99 -18.31 -10.37 -18.80
N LYS A 100 -18.24 -9.38 -19.67
CA LYS A 100 -16.98 -8.76 -20.07
C LYS A 100 -16.41 -7.94 -18.93
N THR A 101 -15.12 -8.11 -18.68
CA THR A 101 -14.43 -7.35 -17.63
C THR A 101 -14.02 -5.97 -18.15
N PRO A 102 -13.93 -4.95 -17.26
CA PRO A 102 -13.29 -3.69 -17.60
C PRO A 102 -11.84 -3.92 -18.03
N VAL A 103 -11.45 -3.33 -19.15
CA VAL A 103 -10.06 -3.37 -19.65
C VAL A 103 -9.29 -2.21 -19.04
N ALA A 104 -8.10 -2.49 -18.53
CA ALA A 104 -7.21 -1.48 -17.97
C ALA A 104 -6.80 -0.47 -19.06
N VAL A 105 -6.92 0.82 -18.75
CA VAL A 105 -6.58 1.91 -19.70
C VAL A 105 -5.12 2.33 -19.54
N LYS A 106 -4.63 2.40 -18.31
CA LYS A 106 -3.24 2.76 -17.96
C LYS A 106 -2.83 2.03 -16.68
N PRO A 107 -2.66 0.69 -16.73
CA PRO A 107 -2.31 -0.06 -15.54
C PRO A 107 -0.92 0.33 -15.01
N PRO A 108 -0.69 0.35 -13.68
CA PRO A 108 -1.67 0.02 -12.65
C PRO A 108 -2.63 1.17 -12.28
N TRP A 109 -2.36 2.43 -12.66
CA TRP A 109 -3.05 3.65 -12.22
C TRP A 109 -4.49 3.83 -12.72
N LYS A 110 -4.85 3.17 -13.83
CA LYS A 110 -6.22 3.05 -14.32
C LYS A 110 -6.44 1.58 -14.64
N GLY A 111 -6.89 0.87 -13.63
CA GLY A 111 -6.89 -0.57 -13.56
C GLY A 111 -8.04 -1.24 -14.31
N GLY A 112 -8.15 -2.53 -14.08
CA GLY A 112 -8.99 -3.48 -14.77
C GLY A 112 -8.16 -4.68 -15.23
N PHE A 113 -8.64 -5.38 -16.24
CA PHE A 113 -7.93 -6.50 -16.84
C PHE A 113 -7.01 -6.05 -17.98
N THR A 114 -5.78 -6.50 -17.98
CA THR A 114 -4.89 -6.43 -19.12
C THR A 114 -4.90 -7.78 -19.84
N TRP A 115 -5.48 -7.80 -21.06
CA TRP A 115 -5.54 -8.97 -21.91
C TRP A 115 -4.49 -8.84 -23.01
N THR A 116 -3.39 -9.56 -22.90
CA THR A 116 -2.29 -9.49 -23.87
C THR A 116 -1.69 -10.89 -24.16
N LYS A 117 -0.56 -10.93 -24.80
CA LYS A 117 0.17 -12.14 -25.15
C LYS A 117 1.65 -11.96 -24.84
N ASP A 118 2.33 -13.06 -24.49
CA ASP A 118 3.78 -13.10 -24.43
C ASP A 118 4.41 -13.06 -25.86
N GLN A 119 5.73 -13.05 -25.94
CA GLN A 119 6.44 -13.00 -27.23
C GLN A 119 6.24 -14.25 -28.10
N HIS A 120 5.77 -15.35 -27.51
CA HIS A 120 5.43 -16.60 -28.23
C HIS A 120 3.94 -16.67 -28.64
N GLY A 121 3.16 -15.60 -28.38
CA GLY A 121 1.74 -15.52 -28.70
C GLY A 121 0.83 -16.24 -27.71
N ASN A 122 1.33 -16.73 -26.57
CA ASN A 122 0.50 -17.32 -25.53
C ASN A 122 -0.26 -16.23 -24.76
N PRO A 123 -1.47 -16.52 -24.27
CA PRO A 123 -2.24 -15.59 -23.45
C PRO A 123 -1.47 -15.13 -22.20
N TRP A 124 -1.54 -13.83 -21.91
CA TRP A 124 -1.00 -13.21 -20.72
C TRP A 124 -2.02 -12.24 -20.15
N VAL A 125 -2.55 -12.54 -18.96
CA VAL A 125 -3.63 -11.77 -18.32
C VAL A 125 -3.17 -11.30 -16.95
N ALA A 126 -3.32 -10.00 -16.70
CA ALA A 126 -3.04 -9.40 -15.40
C ALA A 126 -4.24 -8.56 -14.93
N ILE A 127 -4.42 -8.44 -13.62
CA ILE A 127 -5.47 -7.65 -12.99
C ILE A 127 -4.82 -6.61 -12.10
N ASN A 128 -5.29 -5.35 -12.19
CA ASN A 128 -4.93 -4.26 -11.30
C ASN A 128 -6.20 -3.51 -10.93
N CYS A 129 -6.48 -3.30 -9.66
CA CYS A 129 -7.74 -2.67 -9.24
C CYS A 129 -7.69 -1.90 -7.92
N GLN A 130 -6.52 -1.50 -7.43
CA GLN A 130 -6.42 -0.76 -6.16
C GLN A 130 -7.32 0.49 -6.13
N LEU A 131 -7.19 1.35 -7.14
CA LEU A 131 -7.91 2.63 -7.16
C LEU A 131 -9.38 2.49 -7.62
N GLU A 132 -9.70 1.49 -8.42
CA GLU A 132 -11.06 1.20 -8.88
C GLU A 132 -11.85 0.36 -7.90
N GLY A 133 -11.15 -0.43 -7.09
CA GLY A 133 -11.71 -1.42 -6.17
C GLY A 133 -11.90 -2.80 -6.79
N ALA A 134 -11.98 -3.82 -5.95
CA ALA A 134 -12.20 -5.21 -6.36
C ALA A 134 -13.56 -5.45 -7.05
N LYS A 135 -14.51 -4.54 -6.85
CA LYS A 135 -15.81 -4.52 -7.55
C LYS A 135 -15.70 -4.56 -9.07
N VAL A 136 -14.53 -4.30 -9.65
CA VAL A 136 -14.31 -4.38 -11.10
C VAL A 136 -14.41 -5.81 -11.63
N TYR A 137 -14.33 -6.83 -10.76
CA TYR A 137 -14.41 -8.22 -11.22
C TYR A 137 -15.14 -9.19 -10.29
N PHE A 138 -15.48 -8.81 -9.03
CA PHE A 138 -16.36 -9.62 -8.18
C PHE A 138 -17.19 -8.79 -7.23
N PRO A 139 -18.42 -9.25 -6.87
CA PRO A 139 -19.25 -8.59 -5.85
C PRO A 139 -18.56 -8.58 -4.50
N CYS A 140 -18.33 -7.40 -3.92
CA CYS A 140 -17.65 -7.23 -2.63
C CYS A 140 -18.19 -6.01 -1.85
N LYS A 141 -17.73 -5.84 -0.62
CA LYS A 141 -17.79 -4.57 0.10
C LYS A 141 -16.49 -3.82 -0.22
N ASP A 142 -16.56 -2.89 -1.19
CA ASP A 142 -15.38 -2.21 -1.71
C ASP A 142 -15.03 -0.96 -0.90
N HIS A 143 -14.54 -1.16 0.33
CA HIS A 143 -14.13 -0.10 1.23
C HIS A 143 -12.90 -0.54 2.05
N PRO A 144 -11.87 0.29 2.23
CA PRO A 144 -10.63 -0.09 2.92
C PRO A 144 -10.81 -0.40 4.41
N SER A 145 -11.93 0.00 5.03
CA SER A 145 -12.22 -0.30 6.45
C SER A 145 -12.68 -1.73 6.72
N ASP A 146 -12.69 -2.60 5.73
CA ASP A 146 -13.12 -3.99 5.91
C ASP A 146 -12.37 -4.93 4.98
N GLU A 147 -11.78 -5.95 5.54
CA GLU A 147 -11.08 -7.03 4.85
C GLU A 147 -11.59 -8.38 5.38
N PRO A 148 -11.63 -9.44 4.55
CA PRO A 148 -12.05 -10.75 5.03
C PRO A 148 -11.04 -11.30 6.05
N ASN A 149 -11.39 -11.26 7.34
CA ASN A 149 -10.52 -11.65 8.44
C ASN A 149 -10.08 -13.13 8.41
N GLU A 150 -10.84 -13.98 7.71
CA GLU A 150 -10.59 -15.43 7.56
C GLU A 150 -10.00 -15.75 6.18
N GLY A 151 -9.59 -14.72 5.42
CA GLY A 151 -8.94 -14.85 4.14
C GLY A 151 -9.87 -15.11 2.96
N ALA A 152 -9.33 -15.78 1.94
CA ALA A 152 -10.06 -16.05 0.71
C ALA A 152 -9.61 -17.36 0.02
N ASP A 153 -10.55 -17.99 -0.70
CA ASP A 153 -10.31 -19.07 -1.64
C ASP A 153 -10.53 -18.58 -3.08
N LEU A 154 -9.54 -18.80 -3.99
CA LEU A 154 -9.66 -18.55 -5.41
C LEU A 154 -9.63 -19.85 -6.18
N ILE A 155 -10.74 -20.20 -6.83
CA ILE A 155 -10.91 -21.39 -7.63
C ILE A 155 -11.05 -20.99 -9.10
N ILE A 156 -9.91 -20.84 -9.77
CA ILE A 156 -9.82 -20.24 -11.09
C ILE A 156 -9.62 -21.31 -12.17
N THR A 157 -10.53 -21.35 -13.11
CA THR A 157 -10.51 -22.28 -14.25
C THR A 157 -10.06 -21.54 -15.50
N VAL A 158 -9.03 -22.06 -16.15
CA VAL A 158 -8.39 -21.50 -17.34
C VAL A 158 -8.17 -22.57 -18.42
N PRO A 159 -7.93 -22.22 -19.69
CA PRO A 159 -7.50 -23.15 -20.72
C PRO A 159 -6.27 -23.95 -20.28
N ARG A 160 -6.24 -25.23 -20.68
CA ARG A 160 -5.13 -26.13 -20.37
C ARG A 160 -3.81 -25.59 -20.93
N GLY A 161 -2.72 -25.73 -20.16
CA GLY A 161 -1.39 -25.24 -20.53
C GLY A 161 -1.04 -23.87 -19.97
N LEU A 162 -2.04 -23.16 -19.44
CA LEU A 162 -1.80 -21.92 -18.69
C LEU A 162 -1.68 -22.19 -17.19
N THR A 163 -0.98 -21.31 -16.51
CA THR A 163 -0.78 -21.32 -15.07
C THR A 163 -1.45 -20.09 -14.45
N VAL A 164 -2.09 -20.27 -13.31
CA VAL A 164 -2.68 -19.17 -12.51
C VAL A 164 -1.76 -18.88 -11.33
N ALA A 165 -1.30 -17.65 -11.21
CA ALA A 165 -0.59 -17.12 -10.04
C ALA A 165 -1.58 -16.38 -9.16
N GLY A 166 -1.69 -16.74 -7.88
CA GLY A 166 -2.63 -16.18 -6.91
C GLY A 166 -2.04 -16.05 -5.51
N PRO A 167 -2.71 -15.31 -4.59
CA PRO A 167 -2.27 -15.09 -3.22
C PRO A 167 -2.35 -16.39 -2.39
N GLY A 168 -1.68 -16.40 -1.24
CA GLY A 168 -1.69 -17.54 -0.34
C GLY A 168 -0.96 -18.76 -0.88
N LEU A 169 -1.48 -19.95 -0.62
CA LEU A 169 -0.90 -21.23 -1.01
C LEU A 169 -1.76 -21.94 -2.07
N LEU A 170 -1.11 -22.54 -3.05
CA LEU A 170 -1.76 -23.43 -4.01
C LEU A 170 -2.16 -24.74 -3.33
N LYS A 171 -3.46 -24.98 -3.21
CA LYS A 171 -4.02 -26.18 -2.56
C LYS A 171 -4.15 -27.34 -3.52
N SER A 172 -4.58 -27.09 -4.76
CA SER A 172 -4.73 -28.16 -5.76
C SER A 172 -4.79 -27.62 -7.18
N ILE A 173 -4.44 -28.48 -8.13
CA ILE A 173 -4.68 -28.27 -9.57
C ILE A 173 -5.49 -29.46 -10.07
N LYS A 174 -6.71 -29.19 -10.57
CA LYS A 174 -7.55 -30.20 -11.22
C LYS A 174 -7.47 -30.02 -12.73
N LYS A 175 -6.92 -31.03 -13.44
CA LYS A 175 -6.75 -30.99 -14.90
C LYS A 175 -7.87 -31.80 -15.56
N LYS A 176 -8.55 -31.18 -16.53
CA LYS A 176 -9.50 -31.83 -17.47
C LYS A 176 -8.90 -31.81 -18.88
N LYS A 177 -9.63 -32.31 -19.88
CA LYS A 177 -9.13 -32.41 -21.26
C LYS A 177 -8.61 -31.06 -21.78
N ASP A 178 -9.37 -30.01 -21.63
CA ASP A 178 -9.19 -28.66 -22.22
C ASP A 178 -9.02 -27.54 -21.20
N LYS A 179 -9.21 -27.80 -19.91
CA LYS A 179 -9.14 -26.79 -18.84
C LYS A 179 -8.34 -27.30 -17.64
N SER A 180 -7.78 -26.34 -16.90
CA SER A 180 -7.17 -26.57 -15.60
C SER A 180 -7.81 -25.65 -14.58
N THR A 181 -8.14 -26.16 -13.40
CA THR A 181 -8.70 -25.39 -12.28
C THR A 181 -7.67 -25.34 -11.17
N PHE A 182 -7.26 -24.15 -10.80
CA PHE A 182 -6.31 -23.87 -9.72
C PHE A 182 -7.09 -23.45 -8.49
N HIS A 183 -6.78 -24.01 -7.33
CA HIS A 183 -7.35 -23.63 -6.05
C HIS A 183 -6.25 -23.00 -5.18
N TRP A 184 -6.29 -21.69 -5.05
CA TRP A 184 -5.46 -20.90 -4.15
C TRP A 184 -6.23 -20.59 -2.88
N LYS A 185 -5.50 -20.48 -1.74
CA LYS A 185 -6.10 -20.13 -0.46
C LYS A 185 -5.15 -19.28 0.36
N THR A 186 -5.62 -18.12 0.82
CA THR A 186 -5.02 -17.36 1.90
C THR A 186 -5.79 -17.56 3.19
N ASN A 187 -5.08 -17.70 4.31
CA ASN A 187 -5.66 -17.87 5.65
C ASN A 187 -5.47 -16.63 6.53
N TYR A 188 -4.78 -15.62 6.01
CA TYR A 188 -4.65 -14.32 6.65
C TYR A 188 -5.72 -13.37 6.14
N THR A 189 -5.95 -12.27 6.88
CA THR A 189 -6.68 -11.12 6.34
C THR A 189 -6.02 -10.64 5.05
N ILE A 190 -6.79 -10.11 4.14
CA ILE A 190 -6.29 -9.68 2.83
C ILE A 190 -7.17 -8.56 2.28
N SER A 191 -6.56 -7.48 1.80
CA SER A 191 -7.29 -6.40 1.13
C SER A 191 -8.06 -6.90 -0.08
N ASN A 192 -9.28 -6.41 -0.26
CA ASN A 192 -10.16 -6.87 -1.34
C ASN A 192 -9.49 -6.81 -2.71
N TYR A 193 -8.74 -5.73 -3.01
CA TYR A 193 -8.06 -5.56 -4.29
C TYR A 193 -6.85 -6.51 -4.47
N CYS A 194 -6.38 -7.14 -3.40
CA CYS A 194 -5.34 -8.17 -3.44
C CYS A 194 -5.89 -9.59 -3.67
N ILE A 195 -7.21 -9.80 -3.57
CA ILE A 195 -7.86 -11.09 -3.87
C ILE A 195 -7.97 -11.24 -5.39
N LEU A 196 -6.86 -11.44 -6.08
CA LEU A 196 -6.80 -11.50 -7.53
C LEU A 196 -5.86 -12.57 -8.04
N PHE A 197 -5.78 -12.70 -9.36
CA PHE A 197 -4.95 -13.70 -10.02
C PHE A 197 -4.35 -13.17 -11.33
N ASN A 198 -3.20 -13.72 -11.71
CA ASN A 198 -2.59 -13.48 -13.01
C ASN A 198 -2.49 -14.80 -13.77
N ILE A 199 -2.57 -14.76 -15.10
CA ILE A 199 -2.58 -15.96 -15.95
C ILE A 199 -1.55 -15.80 -17.06
N ALA A 200 -0.67 -16.77 -17.20
CA ALA A 200 0.21 -16.90 -18.37
C ALA A 200 0.71 -18.35 -18.49
N LYS A 201 1.55 -18.59 -19.48
CA LYS A 201 2.32 -19.82 -19.56
C LYS A 201 3.58 -19.73 -18.68
N TYR A 202 3.35 -19.44 -17.39
CA TYR A 202 4.45 -19.27 -16.43
C TYR A 202 5.27 -20.54 -16.22
N LYS A 203 6.59 -20.35 -16.10
CA LYS A 203 7.49 -21.23 -15.34
C LYS A 203 7.51 -20.78 -13.90
N VAL A 204 7.54 -21.70 -12.96
CA VAL A 204 7.63 -21.40 -11.53
C VAL A 204 9.04 -21.76 -11.08
N ILE A 205 9.78 -20.77 -10.65
CA ILE A 205 11.13 -20.95 -10.09
C ILE A 205 11.00 -20.80 -8.58
N GLU A 206 11.49 -21.79 -7.86
CA GLU A 206 11.32 -21.91 -6.41
C GLU A 206 12.64 -21.77 -5.67
N SER A 207 12.55 -21.21 -4.48
CA SER A 207 13.64 -21.09 -3.51
C SER A 207 13.06 -21.06 -2.10
N GLU A 208 13.91 -20.89 -1.09
CA GLU A 208 13.52 -20.73 0.31
C GLU A 208 14.22 -19.52 0.90
N TYR A 209 13.53 -18.80 1.77
CA TYR A 209 14.04 -17.72 2.58
C TYR A 209 13.92 -18.09 4.06
N THR A 210 14.95 -17.81 4.84
CA THR A 210 14.89 -17.93 6.30
C THR A 210 14.74 -16.54 6.89
N THR A 211 13.65 -16.28 7.60
CA THR A 211 13.32 -14.98 8.18
C THR A 211 14.29 -14.58 9.30
N ILE A 212 14.18 -13.34 9.77
CA ILE A 212 15.01 -12.84 10.89
C ILE A 212 14.77 -13.63 12.19
N GLU A 213 13.59 -14.25 12.34
CA GLU A 213 13.23 -15.09 13.50
C GLU A 213 13.47 -16.59 13.27
N GLY A 214 14.01 -16.95 12.09
CA GLY A 214 14.39 -18.32 11.76
C GLY A 214 13.30 -19.16 11.08
N ASN A 215 12.14 -18.58 10.76
CA ASN A 215 11.10 -19.28 10.03
C ASN A 215 11.49 -19.47 8.55
N LYS A 216 11.13 -20.62 7.98
CA LYS A 216 11.36 -20.94 6.57
C LYS A 216 10.14 -20.61 5.75
N VAL A 217 10.30 -19.75 4.73
CA VAL A 217 9.23 -19.27 3.86
C VAL A 217 9.59 -19.61 2.41
N PRO A 218 8.69 -20.29 1.66
CA PRO A 218 8.89 -20.53 0.24
C PRO A 218 8.98 -19.21 -0.53
N VAL A 219 9.91 -19.13 -1.49
CA VAL A 219 10.01 -18.03 -2.46
C VAL A 219 9.65 -18.60 -3.81
N GLN A 220 8.66 -18.01 -4.49
CA GLN A 220 8.19 -18.49 -5.79
C GLN A 220 8.12 -17.33 -6.79
N PHE A 221 8.81 -17.46 -7.91
CA PHE A 221 8.70 -16.53 -9.02
C PHE A 221 8.01 -17.17 -10.22
N TYR A 222 6.84 -16.63 -10.56
CA TYR A 222 6.05 -16.97 -11.75
C TYR A 222 6.52 -16.09 -12.91
N VAL A 223 7.41 -16.63 -13.73
CA VAL A 223 8.12 -15.92 -14.79
C VAL A 223 7.76 -16.49 -16.16
N LEU A 224 7.76 -15.66 -17.21
CA LEU A 224 7.58 -16.14 -18.59
C LEU A 224 8.80 -16.98 -19.02
N GLU A 225 8.57 -17.91 -19.94
CA GLU A 225 9.61 -18.85 -20.38
C GLU A 225 10.85 -18.16 -20.93
N GLU A 226 10.65 -17.09 -21.69
CA GLU A 226 11.69 -16.24 -22.29
C GLU A 226 12.58 -15.52 -21.27
N ASP A 227 12.05 -15.25 -20.07
CA ASP A 227 12.71 -14.44 -19.05
C ASP A 227 13.25 -15.28 -17.87
N THR A 228 13.21 -16.61 -17.98
CA THR A 228 13.67 -17.52 -16.91
C THR A 228 15.13 -17.32 -16.49
N ALA A 229 15.98 -16.82 -17.40
CA ALA A 229 17.37 -16.51 -17.11
C ALA A 229 17.55 -15.46 -16.02
N HIS A 230 16.56 -14.57 -15.83
CA HIS A 230 16.60 -13.51 -14.82
C HIS A 230 16.10 -13.99 -13.44
N ALA A 231 15.45 -15.15 -13.37
CA ALA A 231 14.70 -15.55 -12.18
C ALA A 231 15.58 -15.72 -10.93
N ALA A 232 16.75 -16.32 -11.06
CA ALA A 232 17.67 -16.51 -9.94
C ALA A 232 18.10 -15.16 -9.33
N HIS A 233 18.43 -14.19 -10.18
CA HIS A 233 18.81 -12.86 -9.75
C HIS A 233 17.68 -12.12 -9.02
N ILE A 234 16.47 -12.13 -9.57
CA ILE A 234 15.28 -11.54 -8.93
C ILE A 234 15.01 -12.17 -7.55
N ILE A 235 15.13 -13.49 -7.42
CA ILE A 235 14.95 -14.19 -6.15
C ILE A 235 15.99 -13.75 -5.12
N GLU A 236 17.26 -13.60 -5.51
CA GLU A 236 18.31 -13.15 -4.58
C GLU A 236 18.11 -11.68 -4.17
N LEU A 237 17.71 -10.79 -5.09
CA LEU A 237 17.33 -9.43 -4.75
C LEU A 237 16.17 -9.42 -3.75
N ARG A 238 15.14 -10.24 -3.97
CA ARG A 238 13.99 -10.38 -3.08
C ARG A 238 14.40 -10.80 -1.67
N LYS A 239 15.28 -11.79 -1.53
CA LYS A 239 15.78 -12.24 -0.23
C LYS A 239 16.56 -11.15 0.51
N ARG A 240 17.41 -10.42 -0.20
CA ARG A 240 18.15 -9.27 0.33
C ARG A 240 17.19 -8.19 0.82
N ASP A 241 16.23 -7.81 -0.02
CA ASP A 241 15.26 -6.75 0.27
C ASP A 241 14.38 -7.14 1.47
N THR A 242 13.96 -8.41 1.53
CA THR A 242 13.23 -8.93 2.69
C THR A 242 14.05 -8.75 3.98
N ARG A 243 15.35 -9.09 3.96
CA ARG A 243 16.22 -8.94 5.13
C ARG A 243 16.36 -7.49 5.58
N ILE A 244 16.45 -6.56 4.65
CA ILE A 244 16.53 -5.12 4.95
C ILE A 244 15.22 -4.64 5.58
N LEU A 245 14.06 -5.02 5.01
CA LEU A 245 12.76 -4.62 5.54
C LEU A 245 12.48 -5.22 6.92
N GLU A 246 12.82 -6.49 7.13
CA GLU A 246 12.68 -7.16 8.44
C GLU A 246 13.48 -6.47 9.55
N LYS A 247 14.65 -5.94 9.24
CA LYS A 247 15.47 -5.20 10.20
C LYS A 247 14.72 -4.04 10.84
N TYR A 248 13.96 -3.29 10.01
CA TYR A 248 13.23 -2.10 10.43
C TYR A 248 11.81 -2.37 10.88
N PHE A 249 11.12 -3.33 10.26
CA PHE A 249 9.68 -3.54 10.41
C PHE A 249 9.29 -4.86 11.07
N GLY A 250 10.30 -5.68 11.47
CA GLY A 250 10.05 -7.01 12.02
C GLY A 250 9.85 -8.06 10.96
N GLU A 251 9.67 -9.30 11.39
CA GLU A 251 9.59 -10.48 10.55
C GLU A 251 8.59 -10.35 9.40
N TYR A 252 8.88 -11.01 8.27
CA TYR A 252 7.97 -11.12 7.13
C TYR A 252 6.56 -11.53 7.58
N PRO A 253 5.50 -10.78 7.19
CA PRO A 253 4.19 -10.92 7.82
C PRO A 253 3.50 -12.28 7.59
N TRP A 254 3.76 -12.91 6.46
CA TRP A 254 3.00 -14.04 5.96
C TRP A 254 3.80 -15.36 6.02
N ILE A 255 4.43 -15.64 7.15
CA ILE A 255 5.36 -16.77 7.33
C ILE A 255 4.74 -18.15 7.08
N LYS A 256 3.41 -18.29 7.17
CA LYS A 256 2.68 -19.54 6.89
C LYS A 256 2.26 -19.67 5.42
N GLU A 257 2.62 -18.72 4.57
CA GLU A 257 2.29 -18.72 3.15
C GLU A 257 3.57 -18.70 2.30
N LYS A 258 3.82 -17.65 1.53
CA LYS A 258 4.98 -17.57 0.65
C LYS A 258 5.39 -16.14 0.35
N ILE A 259 6.60 -15.96 -0.10
CA ILE A 259 7.05 -14.77 -0.84
C ILE A 259 6.83 -15.06 -2.32
N GLY A 260 5.75 -14.53 -2.89
CA GLY A 260 5.40 -14.75 -4.29
C GLY A 260 5.72 -13.52 -5.16
N ILE A 261 6.14 -13.78 -6.39
CA ILE A 261 6.36 -12.77 -7.43
C ILE A 261 5.70 -13.29 -8.70
N ALA A 262 4.91 -12.47 -9.39
CA ALA A 262 4.38 -12.80 -10.72
C ALA A 262 4.82 -11.75 -11.73
N GLN A 263 5.43 -12.17 -12.83
CA GLN A 263 5.74 -11.29 -13.94
C GLN A 263 4.45 -10.85 -14.65
N VAL A 264 4.30 -9.54 -14.88
CA VAL A 264 3.11 -8.93 -15.50
C VAL A 264 3.51 -7.95 -16.61
N PRO A 265 2.58 -7.63 -17.55
CA PRO A 265 2.89 -6.78 -18.72
C PRO A 265 2.89 -5.29 -18.42
N ASN A 266 2.71 -4.88 -17.18
CA ASN A 266 2.63 -3.49 -16.72
C ASN A 266 3.50 -3.32 -15.47
N PRO A 267 3.75 -2.09 -14.99
CA PRO A 267 4.40 -1.88 -13.71
C PRO A 267 3.73 -2.70 -12.59
N GLY A 268 4.54 -3.14 -11.63
CA GLY A 268 4.08 -4.01 -10.55
C GLY A 268 3.03 -3.40 -9.63
N MET A 269 2.57 -4.23 -8.72
CA MET A 269 1.62 -3.90 -7.65
C MET A 269 1.88 -4.79 -6.43
N GLU A 270 1.43 -4.32 -5.30
CA GLU A 270 1.63 -4.86 -3.95
C GLU A 270 0.71 -6.02 -3.57
N HIS A 271 0.26 -6.82 -4.51
CA HIS A 271 -0.70 -7.90 -4.21
C HIS A 271 -0.14 -8.89 -3.19
N GLN A 272 -0.78 -8.98 -2.02
CA GLN A 272 -0.33 -9.75 -0.86
C GLN A 272 0.13 -11.16 -1.22
N THR A 273 1.33 -11.55 -0.79
CA THR A 273 1.98 -12.85 -1.04
C THR A 273 2.13 -13.27 -2.52
N MET A 274 1.79 -12.40 -3.45
CA MET A 274 1.97 -12.59 -4.89
C MET A 274 2.16 -11.22 -5.56
N ILE A 275 3.14 -10.43 -5.10
CA ILE A 275 3.41 -9.13 -5.72
C ILE A 275 3.66 -9.30 -7.21
N THR A 276 3.26 -8.30 -7.99
CA THR A 276 3.50 -8.33 -9.44
C THR A 276 4.72 -7.49 -9.80
N TYR A 277 5.45 -7.93 -10.84
CA TYR A 277 6.68 -7.33 -11.30
C TYR A 277 6.67 -7.16 -12.82
N GLY A 278 6.87 -5.94 -13.30
CA GLY A 278 6.84 -5.62 -14.73
C GLY A 278 7.92 -4.63 -15.17
N ASP A 279 9.01 -4.49 -14.41
CA ASP A 279 10.10 -3.52 -14.64
C ASP A 279 11.14 -3.98 -15.68
N ARG A 280 10.80 -4.99 -16.47
CA ARG A 280 11.64 -5.51 -17.58
C ARG A 280 13.08 -5.81 -17.19
N PHE A 281 13.32 -6.23 -15.93
CA PHE A 281 14.63 -6.59 -15.40
C PHE A 281 15.67 -5.47 -15.50
N THR A 282 15.22 -4.22 -15.30
CA THR A 282 16.10 -3.04 -15.26
C THR A 282 16.47 -2.71 -13.82
N PHE A 283 17.74 -2.36 -13.61
CA PHE A 283 18.26 -2.08 -12.27
C PHE A 283 19.10 -0.80 -12.26
N LYS A 284 18.99 -0.06 -11.14
CA LYS A 284 19.92 1.01 -10.79
C LYS A 284 21.07 0.40 -10.01
N ASN A 285 22.28 0.88 -10.20
CA ASN A 285 23.39 0.53 -9.32
C ASN A 285 23.43 1.51 -8.14
N VAL A 286 23.30 0.99 -6.94
CA VAL A 286 23.41 1.74 -5.69
C VAL A 286 24.59 1.16 -4.91
N ASN A 287 25.75 1.84 -4.93
CA ASN A 287 26.97 1.43 -4.25
C ASN A 287 27.35 -0.04 -4.53
N GLY A 288 27.31 -0.45 -5.80
CA GLY A 288 27.65 -1.81 -6.24
C GLY A 288 26.54 -2.83 -6.09
N GLN A 289 25.35 -2.43 -5.63
CA GLN A 289 24.18 -3.29 -5.49
C GLN A 289 23.12 -2.94 -6.54
N ASP A 290 22.57 -3.95 -7.20
CA ASP A 290 21.44 -3.76 -8.09
C ASP A 290 20.17 -3.43 -7.26
N TYR A 291 19.46 -2.41 -7.70
CA TYR A 291 18.22 -1.94 -7.09
C TYR A 291 17.15 -1.73 -8.16
N SER A 292 15.96 -2.27 -7.93
CA SER A 292 14.75 -1.99 -8.71
C SER A 292 13.75 -1.27 -7.81
N ASP A 293 13.38 -0.05 -8.18
CA ASP A 293 12.37 0.73 -7.47
C ASP A 293 11.07 -0.09 -7.35
N ASN A 294 10.59 -0.65 -8.45
CA ASN A 294 9.38 -1.43 -8.49
C ASN A 294 9.47 -2.67 -7.59
N LEU A 295 10.53 -3.48 -7.74
CA LEU A 295 10.67 -4.71 -6.97
C LEU A 295 10.73 -4.45 -5.45
N PHE A 296 11.42 -3.39 -5.02
CA PHE A 296 11.56 -3.04 -3.61
C PHE A 296 10.29 -2.40 -3.07
N HIS A 297 9.73 -1.42 -3.79
CA HIS A 297 8.54 -0.69 -3.39
C HIS A 297 7.34 -1.63 -3.22
N GLU A 298 7.01 -2.41 -4.24
CA GLU A 298 5.84 -3.32 -4.19
C GLU A 298 5.96 -4.35 -3.06
N PHE A 299 7.18 -4.75 -2.73
CA PHE A 299 7.35 -5.70 -1.63
C PHE A 299 7.31 -5.06 -0.24
N GLY A 300 7.73 -3.82 -0.09
CA GLY A 300 7.62 -3.10 1.17
C GLY A 300 6.16 -2.97 1.63
N HIS A 301 5.24 -2.98 0.69
CA HIS A 301 3.80 -3.03 0.96
C HIS A 301 3.31 -4.29 1.67
N GLU A 302 4.09 -5.36 1.75
CA GLU A 302 3.72 -6.52 2.59
C GLU A 302 3.60 -6.11 4.07
N TRP A 303 4.36 -5.08 4.50
CA TRP A 303 4.19 -4.43 5.81
C TRP A 303 3.24 -3.24 5.75
N TRP A 304 3.37 -2.35 4.73
CA TRP A 304 2.68 -1.05 4.63
C TRP A 304 1.62 -1.07 3.52
N ALA A 305 0.47 -1.48 3.78
CA ALA A 305 -0.79 -1.68 3.10
C ALA A 305 -1.41 -3.03 3.47
N ASN A 306 -0.64 -4.13 3.29
CA ASN A 306 -1.19 -5.48 3.47
C ASN A 306 -1.31 -5.87 4.95
N LYS A 307 -0.28 -5.56 5.77
CA LYS A 307 -0.29 -5.83 7.22
C LYS A 307 -0.79 -4.65 8.06
N VAL A 308 -0.32 -3.45 7.74
CA VAL A 308 -0.74 -2.18 8.34
C VAL A 308 -1.60 -1.45 7.32
N THR A 309 -2.90 -1.66 7.40
CA THR A 309 -3.87 -1.16 6.41
C THR A 309 -4.50 0.14 6.90
N ASN A 310 -4.56 1.13 6.04
CA ASN A 310 -5.28 2.38 6.33
C ASN A 310 -6.79 2.18 6.34
N LYS A 311 -7.45 2.74 7.34
CA LYS A 311 -8.92 2.64 7.55
C LYS A 311 -9.74 3.33 6.45
N ASP A 312 -9.18 4.35 5.83
CA ASP A 312 -9.80 5.18 4.81
C ASP A 312 -8.74 5.64 3.81
N TRP A 313 -9.12 5.89 2.58
CA TRP A 313 -8.18 6.41 1.58
C TRP A 313 -7.59 7.77 1.95
N ALA A 314 -8.24 8.55 2.85
CA ALA A 314 -7.67 9.76 3.42
C ALA A 314 -6.30 9.54 4.07
N HIS A 315 -6.03 8.34 4.55
CA HIS A 315 -4.78 7.98 5.24
C HIS A 315 -3.80 7.20 4.34
N MET A 316 -3.95 7.28 3.02
CA MET A 316 -3.16 6.54 2.04
C MET A 316 -1.63 6.74 2.19
N TRP A 317 -1.18 7.86 2.75
CA TRP A 317 0.23 8.10 3.01
C TRP A 317 0.86 7.09 3.99
N ILE A 318 0.07 6.43 4.83
CA ILE A 318 0.54 5.38 5.75
C ILE A 318 1.05 4.20 4.92
N GLN A 319 0.31 3.83 3.90
CA GLN A 319 0.66 2.75 2.99
C GLN A 319 1.76 3.22 2.01
N GLU A 320 1.60 4.35 1.33
CA GLU A 320 2.51 4.78 0.28
C GLU A 320 3.72 5.55 0.81
N GLY A 321 3.49 6.49 1.74
CA GLY A 321 4.54 7.36 2.25
C GLY A 321 5.53 6.67 3.17
N ILE A 322 5.06 5.79 4.07
CA ILE A 322 5.97 5.02 4.93
C ILE A 322 6.71 3.97 4.10
N ASN A 323 6.05 3.38 3.11
CA ASN A 323 6.69 2.46 2.18
C ASN A 323 7.77 3.16 1.32
N THR A 324 7.48 4.34 0.78
CA THR A 324 8.47 5.16 0.07
C THR A 324 9.64 5.57 0.99
N TYR A 325 9.37 5.82 2.27
CA TYR A 325 10.43 6.05 3.25
C TYR A 325 11.36 4.83 3.41
N ALA A 326 10.84 3.61 3.28
CA ALA A 326 11.63 2.38 3.31
C ALA A 326 12.65 2.32 2.16
N GLU A 327 12.39 2.92 1.00
CA GLU A 327 13.38 3.06 -0.07
C GLU A 327 14.60 3.84 0.41
N GLY A 328 14.39 4.93 1.16
CA GLY A 328 15.47 5.68 1.81
C GLY A 328 16.27 4.83 2.80
N LEU A 329 15.60 3.91 3.53
CA LEU A 329 16.27 2.98 4.43
C LEU A 329 17.09 1.94 3.68
N PHE A 330 16.67 1.49 2.49
CA PHE A 330 17.52 0.69 1.60
C PHE A 330 18.81 1.41 1.25
N TYR A 331 18.72 2.68 0.80
CA TYR A 331 19.90 3.49 0.49
C TYR A 331 20.81 3.69 1.70
N ARG A 332 20.23 3.79 2.90
CA ARG A 332 20.98 3.84 4.16
C ARG A 332 21.78 2.57 4.40
N GLU A 333 21.19 1.40 4.17
CA GLU A 333 21.86 0.10 4.36
C GLU A 333 23.02 -0.13 3.40
N VAL A 334 22.85 0.27 2.13
CA VAL A 334 23.86 -0.03 1.09
C VAL A 334 24.85 1.10 0.85
N ALA A 335 24.50 2.35 1.14
CA ALA A 335 25.32 3.53 0.85
C ALA A 335 25.48 4.47 2.06
N GLY A 336 25.08 4.05 3.26
CA GLY A 336 25.19 4.82 4.50
C GLY A 336 24.30 6.06 4.55
N GLU A 337 24.55 6.93 5.53
CA GLU A 337 23.76 8.17 5.72
C GLU A 337 23.82 9.10 4.49
N HIS A 338 24.92 9.12 3.74
CA HIS A 338 25.01 9.91 2.52
C HIS A 338 24.01 9.45 1.44
N GLY A 339 23.89 8.13 1.24
CA GLY A 339 22.88 7.56 0.34
C GLY A 339 21.46 7.89 0.79
N TYR A 340 21.19 7.75 2.08
CA TYR A 340 19.92 8.11 2.69
C TYR A 340 19.57 9.59 2.46
N ASP A 341 20.49 10.51 2.80
CA ASP A 341 20.27 11.95 2.62
C ASP A 341 20.02 12.29 1.14
N SER A 342 20.76 11.68 0.22
CA SER A 342 20.58 11.87 -1.22
C SER A 342 19.14 11.49 -1.65
N MET A 343 18.62 10.38 -1.15
CA MET A 343 17.26 9.92 -1.44
C MET A 343 16.20 10.85 -0.84
N MET A 344 16.39 11.28 0.42
CA MET A 344 15.48 12.24 1.06
C MET A 344 15.45 13.58 0.30
N GLN A 345 16.59 14.06 -0.20
CA GLN A 345 16.63 15.26 -1.03
C GLN A 345 15.95 15.05 -2.40
N ALA A 346 16.01 13.85 -2.98
CA ALA A 346 15.27 13.53 -4.20
C ALA A 346 13.75 13.59 -3.96
N PHE A 347 13.26 13.00 -2.88
CA PHE A 347 11.85 13.08 -2.50
C PHE A 347 11.42 14.54 -2.27
N LYS A 348 12.20 15.32 -1.52
CA LYS A 348 11.92 16.73 -1.25
C LYS A 348 11.72 17.55 -2.53
N ARG A 349 12.59 17.33 -3.55
CA ARG A 349 12.48 18.04 -4.84
C ARG A 349 11.21 17.67 -5.61
N SER A 350 10.64 16.49 -5.37
CA SER A 350 9.45 15.99 -6.05
C SER A 350 8.14 16.40 -5.38
N ILE A 351 8.18 16.97 -4.17
CA ILE A 351 6.99 17.44 -3.44
C ILE A 351 6.34 18.60 -4.20
N GLN A 352 5.07 18.44 -4.57
CA GLN A 352 4.29 19.46 -5.25
C GLN A 352 3.52 20.36 -4.29
N ASN A 353 3.07 19.85 -3.15
CA ASN A 353 2.35 20.54 -2.09
C ASN A 353 1.09 21.30 -2.55
N LYS A 354 0.37 20.75 -3.54
CA LYS A 354 -0.84 21.37 -4.12
C LYS A 354 -2.10 21.10 -3.31
N LYS A 355 -2.13 19.95 -2.60
CA LYS A 355 -3.24 19.52 -1.77
C LYS A 355 -2.68 18.97 -0.45
N PRO A 356 -3.45 18.99 0.64
CA PRO A 356 -3.11 18.22 1.83
C PRO A 356 -2.93 16.73 1.50
N VAL A 357 -2.01 16.06 2.16
CA VAL A 357 -1.81 14.62 2.04
C VAL A 357 -2.99 13.88 2.66
N VAL A 358 -3.49 14.37 3.79
CA VAL A 358 -4.70 13.88 4.47
C VAL A 358 -5.84 14.86 4.24
N GLN A 359 -6.86 14.46 3.49
CA GLN A 359 -7.91 15.35 2.99
C GLN A 359 -9.26 15.21 3.72
N GLY A 360 -9.27 14.74 4.95
CA GLY A 360 -10.49 14.50 5.74
C GLY A 360 -10.78 13.01 5.90
N GLU A 361 -12.06 12.63 5.93
CA GLU A 361 -12.55 11.25 6.06
C GLU A 361 -13.65 10.98 5.04
N GLY A 362 -13.87 9.70 4.71
CA GLY A 362 -14.87 9.29 3.76
C GLY A 362 -14.57 9.71 2.34
N VAL A 363 -13.29 9.78 1.99
CA VAL A 363 -12.83 10.13 0.64
C VAL A 363 -12.61 8.89 -0.20
N ASN A 364 -12.76 9.02 -1.52
CA ASN A 364 -12.45 7.95 -2.44
C ASN A 364 -10.98 7.98 -2.88
N SER A 365 -10.52 6.88 -3.46
CA SER A 365 -9.15 6.72 -3.93
C SER A 365 -8.73 7.80 -4.94
N GLY A 366 -9.63 8.21 -5.83
CA GLY A 366 -9.33 9.21 -6.88
C GLY A 366 -9.12 10.62 -6.35
N ASP A 367 -9.79 10.98 -5.25
CA ASP A 367 -9.64 12.31 -4.62
C ASP A 367 -8.29 12.42 -3.90
N THR A 368 -7.82 11.34 -3.30
CA THR A 368 -6.64 11.31 -2.43
C THR A 368 -5.35 11.05 -3.21
N TYR A 369 -5.42 10.25 -4.28
CA TYR A 369 -4.24 9.78 -4.99
C TYR A 369 -3.47 10.92 -5.66
N THR A 370 -2.33 11.26 -5.10
CA THR A 370 -1.39 12.26 -5.63
C THR A 370 0.05 11.78 -5.38
N GLY A 371 1.02 12.33 -6.13
CA GLY A 371 2.43 12.02 -5.86
C GLY A 371 2.90 12.39 -4.45
N ASP A 372 2.22 13.32 -3.79
CA ASP A 372 2.59 13.77 -2.44
C ASP A 372 2.24 12.75 -1.34
N VAL A 373 1.32 11.81 -1.55
CA VAL A 373 1.09 10.72 -0.58
C VAL A 373 2.34 9.86 -0.43
N TYR A 374 3.13 9.72 -1.51
CA TYR A 374 4.44 9.05 -1.55
C TYR A 374 5.53 9.96 -0.99
N VAL A 375 5.94 10.95 -1.76
CA VAL A 375 7.18 11.71 -1.49
C VAL A 375 7.08 12.67 -0.32
N LYS A 376 5.94 13.35 -0.12
CA LYS A 376 5.73 14.21 1.05
C LYS A 376 5.50 13.37 2.29
N GLY A 377 4.80 12.22 2.17
CA GLY A 377 4.66 11.25 3.25
C GLY A 377 6.01 10.71 3.72
N ALA A 378 6.87 10.26 2.80
CA ALA A 378 8.22 9.80 3.10
C ALA A 378 9.09 10.89 3.71
N PHE A 379 9.04 12.09 3.16
CA PHE A 379 9.81 13.23 3.66
C PHE A 379 9.31 13.69 5.05
N PHE A 380 8.03 13.54 5.34
CA PHE A 380 7.49 13.76 6.67
C PHE A 380 8.08 12.78 7.70
N MET A 381 8.22 11.50 7.36
CA MET A 381 8.89 10.51 8.23
C MET A 381 10.35 10.88 8.47
N HIS A 382 11.05 11.41 7.49
CA HIS A 382 12.41 11.95 7.65
C HIS A 382 12.46 13.12 8.63
N THR A 383 11.54 14.07 8.50
CA THR A 383 11.41 15.21 9.43
C THR A 383 11.11 14.72 10.85
N LEU A 384 10.15 13.81 11.00
CA LEU A 384 9.78 13.22 12.29
C LEU A 384 10.96 12.51 12.95
N ARG A 385 11.70 11.69 12.19
CA ARG A 385 12.94 11.03 12.66
C ARG A 385 13.94 12.04 13.23
N TYR A 386 14.16 13.14 12.52
CA TYR A 386 15.08 14.18 12.97
C TYR A 386 14.64 14.87 14.27
N ILE A 387 13.34 15.12 14.42
CA ILE A 387 12.78 15.79 15.61
C ILE A 387 12.90 14.92 16.85
N ILE A 388 12.51 13.65 16.77
CA ILE A 388 12.43 12.75 17.94
C ILE A 388 13.68 11.88 18.13
N GLY A 389 14.55 11.79 17.13
CA GLY A 389 15.79 11.02 17.15
C GLY A 389 15.62 9.52 16.88
N ASP A 390 16.70 8.89 16.40
CA ASP A 390 16.72 7.49 15.96
C ASP A 390 16.33 6.49 17.07
N SER A 391 16.76 6.76 18.31
CA SER A 391 16.51 5.88 19.46
C SER A 391 15.02 5.78 19.84
N ILE A 392 14.20 6.73 19.43
CA ILE A 392 12.74 6.73 19.64
C ILE A 392 12.04 6.34 18.35
N PHE A 393 12.47 6.94 17.22
CA PHE A 393 11.83 6.78 15.94
C PHE A 393 11.76 5.33 15.47
N PHE A 394 12.88 4.61 15.38
CA PHE A 394 12.91 3.26 14.85
C PHE A 394 12.16 2.23 15.73
N PRO A 395 12.28 2.25 17.07
CA PRO A 395 11.42 1.42 17.92
C PRO A 395 9.92 1.70 17.74
N ALA A 396 9.51 2.97 17.63
CA ALA A 396 8.10 3.32 17.39
C ALA A 396 7.61 2.89 15.99
N LEU A 397 8.45 3.04 14.97
CA LEU A 397 8.15 2.59 13.61
C LEU A 397 8.00 1.05 13.55
N LYS A 398 8.87 0.32 14.24
CA LYS A 398 8.77 -1.13 14.37
C LYS A 398 7.52 -1.54 15.14
N GLU A 399 7.16 -0.81 16.21
CA GLU A 399 5.92 -1.05 16.95
C GLU A 399 4.68 -0.83 16.09
N LEU A 400 4.66 0.20 15.24
CA LEU A 400 3.59 0.41 14.27
C LEU A 400 3.44 -0.79 13.32
N ALA A 401 4.56 -1.36 12.86
CA ALA A 401 4.59 -2.49 11.94
C ALA A 401 4.32 -3.86 12.59
N THR A 402 4.41 -3.98 13.93
CA THR A 402 4.33 -5.28 14.63
C THR A 402 3.29 -5.33 15.74
N GLY A 403 2.85 -4.18 16.22
CA GLY A 403 1.91 -4.09 17.34
C GLY A 403 0.50 -4.56 16.95
N ALA A 404 -0.09 -5.41 17.79
CA ALA A 404 -1.42 -5.97 17.54
C ALA A 404 -2.52 -4.92 17.35
N ALA A 405 -2.35 -3.71 17.90
CA ALA A 405 -3.31 -2.62 17.74
C ALA A 405 -3.31 -1.98 16.33
N TYR A 406 -2.27 -2.24 15.52
CA TYR A 406 -2.06 -1.54 14.24
C TYR A 406 -2.02 -2.50 13.04
N THR A 407 -2.12 -3.80 13.27
CA THR A 407 -1.81 -4.80 12.25
C THR A 407 -2.98 -5.74 11.98
N TYR A 408 -2.95 -6.35 10.81
CA TYR A 408 -3.94 -7.32 10.32
C TYR A 408 -5.36 -6.73 10.29
N SER A 409 -6.30 -7.27 11.06
CA SER A 409 -7.70 -6.81 11.09
C SER A 409 -7.92 -5.48 11.83
N ASN A 410 -6.86 -4.79 12.24
CA ASN A 410 -6.92 -3.47 12.87
C ASN A 410 -6.46 -2.41 11.87
N PHE A 411 -7.38 -1.53 11.50
CA PHE A 411 -7.14 -0.48 10.50
C PHE A 411 -6.61 0.78 11.17
N VAL A 412 -5.65 1.44 10.52
CA VAL A 412 -4.88 2.54 11.07
C VAL A 412 -5.27 3.88 10.44
N THR A 413 -5.36 4.90 11.25
CA THR A 413 -5.56 6.29 10.86
C THR A 413 -4.28 7.12 11.08
N THR A 414 -4.22 8.31 10.52
CA THR A 414 -3.15 9.27 10.78
C THR A 414 -3.06 9.64 12.27
N ASP A 415 -4.20 9.67 12.97
CA ASP A 415 -4.23 9.98 14.40
C ASP A 415 -3.65 8.84 15.25
N ASP A 416 -3.85 7.58 14.85
CA ASP A 416 -3.22 6.43 15.52
C ASP A 416 -1.69 6.50 15.40
N VAL A 417 -1.17 6.83 14.23
CA VAL A 417 0.27 7.03 14.00
C VAL A 417 0.79 8.19 14.84
N GLU A 418 0.11 9.32 14.83
CA GLU A 418 0.47 10.49 15.63
C GLU A 418 0.52 10.16 17.13
N GLN A 419 -0.52 9.53 17.67
CA GLN A 419 -0.60 9.16 19.08
C GLN A 419 0.51 8.19 19.50
N LEU A 420 0.86 7.21 18.65
CA LEU A 420 1.97 6.30 18.92
C LEU A 420 3.28 7.06 19.04
N PHE A 421 3.62 7.91 18.06
CA PHE A 421 4.89 8.65 18.07
C PHE A 421 4.93 9.72 19.17
N SER A 422 3.82 10.40 19.45
CA SER A 422 3.68 11.33 20.58
C SER A 422 3.92 10.63 21.90
N LYS A 423 3.29 9.48 22.13
CA LYS A 423 3.47 8.68 23.35
C LYS A 423 4.91 8.20 23.52
N ARG A 424 5.55 7.72 22.46
CA ARG A 424 6.92 7.20 22.53
C ARG A 424 7.97 8.27 22.71
N SER A 425 7.74 9.47 22.16
CA SER A 425 8.66 10.61 22.30
C SER A 425 8.42 11.44 23.57
N GLY A 426 7.26 11.30 24.20
CA GLY A 426 6.84 12.18 25.29
C GLY A 426 6.55 13.63 24.82
N GLN A 427 6.38 13.85 23.52
CA GLN A 427 6.12 15.15 22.90
C GLN A 427 4.72 15.19 22.30
N THR A 428 4.07 16.34 22.28
CA THR A 428 2.84 16.56 21.52
C THR A 428 3.18 16.80 20.06
N LEU A 429 3.04 15.78 19.23
CA LEU A 429 3.39 15.84 17.80
C LEU A 429 2.21 16.21 16.89
N LYS A 430 0.99 16.28 17.43
CA LYS A 430 -0.20 16.64 16.65
C LYS A 430 -0.03 17.91 15.80
N PRO A 431 0.55 19.02 16.32
CA PRO A 431 0.77 20.22 15.51
C PRO A 431 1.69 19.98 14.30
N LEU A 432 2.69 19.10 14.42
CA LEU A 432 3.58 18.72 13.32
C LEU A 432 2.84 17.90 12.23
N PHE A 433 2.05 16.89 12.65
CA PHE A 433 1.22 16.09 11.76
C PHE A 433 0.19 16.95 11.03
N ASP A 434 -0.51 17.82 11.74
CA ASP A 434 -1.49 18.73 11.16
C ASP A 434 -0.85 19.66 10.14
N PHE A 435 0.29 20.27 10.47
CA PHE A 435 1.00 21.21 9.62
C PHE A 435 1.43 20.59 8.29
N TYR A 436 2.10 19.43 8.33
CA TYR A 436 2.66 18.83 7.12
C TYR A 436 1.67 17.96 6.35
N LEU A 437 0.80 17.24 7.03
CA LEU A 437 -0.06 16.26 6.37
C LEU A 437 -1.47 16.80 6.06
N ARG A 438 -2.03 17.66 6.92
CA ARG A 438 -3.40 18.18 6.77
C ARG A 438 -3.49 19.56 6.15
N THR A 439 -2.35 20.17 5.86
CA THR A 439 -2.29 21.48 5.17
C THR A 439 -1.29 21.46 4.03
N THR A 440 -1.31 22.55 3.24
CA THR A 440 -0.27 22.87 2.25
C THR A 440 0.72 23.90 2.78
N ASN A 441 0.75 24.12 4.08
CA ASN A 441 1.70 25.04 4.69
C ASN A 441 3.14 24.56 4.48
N ARG A 442 4.04 25.50 4.45
CA ARG A 442 5.47 25.28 4.32
C ARG A 442 6.18 26.08 5.40
N LEU A 443 7.11 25.45 6.12
CA LEU A 443 7.92 26.14 7.10
C LEU A 443 8.68 27.30 6.44
N GLU A 444 8.55 28.50 6.99
CA GLU A 444 9.30 29.66 6.59
C GLU A 444 10.28 30.07 7.70
N ILE A 445 11.54 30.24 7.32
CA ILE A 445 12.61 30.65 8.22
C ILE A 445 13.21 31.93 7.67
N THR A 446 13.10 32.97 8.43
CA THR A 446 13.70 34.29 8.09
C THR A 446 15.03 34.43 8.78
N LEU A 447 16.06 34.83 8.02
CA LEU A 447 17.43 35.03 8.45
C LEU A 447 17.90 36.41 7.99
N TRP A 448 18.49 37.18 8.91
CA TRP A 448 19.10 38.48 8.59
C TRP A 448 20.33 38.74 9.45
N GLN A 449 21.23 39.65 8.99
CA GLN A 449 22.34 40.11 9.78
C GLN A 449 21.85 41.20 10.75
N SER A 450 21.97 40.93 12.04
CA SER A 450 21.50 41.84 13.11
C SER A 450 22.59 42.76 13.65
N ALA A 451 23.87 42.39 13.49
CA ALA A 451 25.06 43.17 13.80
C ALA A 451 26.29 42.65 13.04
N ALA A 452 27.43 43.29 13.16
CA ALA A 452 28.68 42.72 12.69
C ALA A 452 28.91 41.36 13.40
N GLU A 453 29.20 40.29 12.67
CA GLU A 453 29.41 38.95 13.21
C GLU A 453 28.19 38.31 13.94
N GLU A 454 26.99 38.89 13.77
CA GLU A 454 25.77 38.39 14.38
C GLU A 454 24.62 38.32 13.37
N TYR A 455 23.97 37.16 13.32
CA TYR A 455 22.75 36.91 12.56
C TYR A 455 21.58 36.61 13.49
N SER A 456 20.39 36.93 13.06
CA SER A 456 19.15 36.57 13.75
C SER A 456 18.30 35.66 12.88
N ILE A 457 17.67 34.67 13.52
CA ILE A 457 16.80 33.70 12.87
C ILE A 457 15.45 33.63 13.59
N VAL A 458 14.38 33.54 12.83
CA VAL A 458 13.03 33.28 13.32
C VAL A 458 12.35 32.24 12.40
N ALA A 459 11.62 31.32 12.98
CA ALA A 459 10.73 30.46 12.22
C ALA A 459 9.32 31.03 12.27
N GLU A 460 8.73 31.23 11.11
CA GLU A 460 7.38 31.76 11.00
C GLU A 460 6.42 30.61 10.64
N ASN A 461 5.14 30.80 10.96
CA ASN A 461 4.04 29.87 10.63
C ASN A 461 4.23 28.40 11.08
N PHE A 462 5.17 28.07 11.94
CA PHE A 462 5.35 26.72 12.44
C PHE A 462 4.70 26.55 13.83
N PRO A 463 3.94 25.51 14.08
CA PRO A 463 3.04 25.45 15.25
C PRO A 463 3.70 24.97 16.54
N MET A 464 5.01 24.75 16.57
CA MET A 464 5.73 24.26 17.74
C MET A 464 7.21 24.71 17.70
N PRO A 465 7.92 24.77 18.84
CA PRO A 465 9.36 24.93 18.83
C PRO A 465 10.03 23.83 18.02
N LEU A 466 10.97 24.22 17.16
CA LEU A 466 11.59 23.25 16.29
C LEU A 466 13.12 23.24 16.43
N PRO A 467 13.74 22.06 16.50
CA PRO A 467 15.19 21.95 16.44
C PRO A 467 15.68 22.21 15.02
N VAL A 468 16.66 23.08 14.85
CA VAL A 468 17.26 23.39 13.55
C VAL A 468 18.77 23.25 13.64
N GLU A 469 19.38 22.57 12.67
CA GLU A 469 20.83 22.58 12.51
C GLU A 469 21.27 23.86 11.79
N ILE A 470 22.26 24.54 12.38
CA ILE A 470 22.85 25.72 11.80
C ILE A 470 24.36 25.53 11.73
N THR A 471 24.89 25.70 10.53
CA THR A 471 26.32 25.66 10.27
C THR A 471 26.88 27.07 10.11
N THR A 472 27.90 27.39 10.90
CA THR A 472 28.62 28.65 10.89
C THR A 472 30.11 28.38 10.65
N ASP A 473 30.95 29.42 10.62
CA ASP A 473 32.41 29.32 10.63
C ASP A 473 32.96 28.60 11.87
N ALA A 474 32.21 28.57 12.98
CA ALA A 474 32.56 27.83 14.20
C ALA A 474 32.11 26.35 14.19
N GLY A 475 31.40 25.92 13.16
CA GLY A 475 30.90 24.54 13.01
C GLY A 475 29.38 24.45 13.01
N THR A 476 28.87 23.19 13.10
CA THR A 476 27.43 22.89 13.07
C THR A 476 26.90 22.71 14.51
N GLN A 477 25.82 23.39 14.83
CA GLN A 477 25.11 23.24 16.11
C GLN A 477 23.60 23.08 15.88
N LYS A 478 22.94 22.38 16.81
CA LYS A 478 21.47 22.24 16.83
C LYS A 478 20.92 23.26 17.84
N ILE A 479 20.05 24.14 17.37
CA ILE A 479 19.35 25.11 18.21
C ILE A 479 17.85 24.87 18.18
N ILE A 480 17.14 25.36 19.19
CA ILE A 480 15.68 25.39 19.18
C ILE A 480 15.22 26.79 18.74
N VAL A 481 14.43 26.82 17.67
CA VAL A 481 13.80 28.05 17.18
C VAL A 481 12.33 28.01 17.59
N ASP A 482 11.93 28.94 18.42
CA ASP A 482 10.54 29.10 18.82
C ASP A 482 9.86 30.11 17.88
N THR A 483 8.69 29.70 17.40
CA THR A 483 7.95 30.44 16.36
C THR A 483 7.19 31.65 16.88
N ASN A 484 7.04 31.79 18.19
CA ASN A 484 6.22 32.85 18.81
C ASN A 484 7.01 33.78 19.69
N THR A 485 8.34 33.72 19.68
CA THR A 485 9.20 34.45 20.59
C THR A 485 10.26 35.26 19.85
N LYS A 486 11.19 35.78 20.63
CA LYS A 486 12.28 36.62 20.12
C LYS A 486 13.16 35.84 19.12
N PRO A 487 13.70 36.53 18.08
CA PRO A 487 14.66 35.92 17.19
C PRO A 487 15.84 35.31 17.95
N VAL A 488 16.29 34.15 17.51
CA VAL A 488 17.47 33.51 18.05
C VAL A 488 18.70 34.12 17.39
N LYS A 489 19.66 34.56 18.21
CA LYS A 489 20.91 35.18 17.75
C LYS A 489 21.98 34.10 17.51
N ILE A 490 22.70 34.23 16.41
CA ILE A 490 23.75 33.34 15.95
C ILE A 490 25.00 34.14 15.69
N LYS A 491 26.09 33.81 16.38
CA LYS A 491 27.40 34.40 16.07
C LYS A 491 28.03 33.71 14.89
N SER A 492 28.40 34.45 13.86
CA SER A 492 29.08 33.94 12.68
C SER A 492 29.72 35.07 11.89
N ASN A 493 30.95 34.87 11.41
CA ASN A 493 31.64 35.76 10.48
C ASN A 493 31.18 35.59 9.03
N THR A 494 30.49 34.46 8.77
CA THR A 494 29.98 34.12 7.44
C THR A 494 28.47 33.88 7.52
N LEU A 495 27.82 33.94 6.37
CA LEU A 495 26.38 33.62 6.28
C LEU A 495 26.10 32.21 6.79
N PRO A 496 25.28 32.05 7.85
CA PRO A 496 24.94 30.74 8.37
C PRO A 496 24.15 29.89 7.36
N VAL A 497 24.48 28.59 7.28
CA VAL A 497 23.69 27.60 6.54
C VAL A 497 22.64 27.00 7.45
N ILE A 498 21.38 27.22 7.10
CA ILE A 498 20.22 26.75 7.88
C ILE A 498 19.75 25.39 7.38
N ASP A 499 19.77 24.37 8.29
CA ASP A 499 19.33 23.00 7.97
C ASP A 499 19.99 22.50 6.69
N GLY A 500 21.30 22.45 6.67
CA GLY A 500 22.13 22.13 5.49
C GLY A 500 21.89 20.71 4.97
N ARG A 501 21.57 19.75 5.83
CA ARG A 501 21.16 18.38 5.45
C ARG A 501 19.72 18.30 4.95
N GLY A 502 18.90 19.34 5.21
CA GLY A 502 17.56 19.48 4.64
C GLY A 502 16.51 18.59 5.27
N TYR A 503 16.43 18.58 6.59
CA TYR A 503 15.44 17.81 7.37
C TYR A 503 14.01 18.33 7.23
N TYR A 504 13.85 19.59 6.79
CA TYR A 504 12.55 20.26 6.70
C TYR A 504 12.16 20.58 5.26
N PHE A 505 10.89 20.44 4.97
CA PHE A 505 10.28 21.05 3.79
C PHE A 505 10.00 22.52 4.09
N LYS A 506 10.95 23.36 3.74
CA LYS A 506 11.02 24.77 4.15
C LYS A 506 11.37 25.72 3.01
N LYS A 507 11.14 27.00 3.28
CA LYS A 507 11.69 28.15 2.54
C LYS A 507 12.55 28.97 3.50
N VAL A 508 13.74 29.36 3.07
CA VAL A 508 14.58 30.31 3.80
C VAL A 508 14.45 31.66 3.12
N ILE A 509 14.13 32.70 3.89
CA ILE A 509 13.95 34.07 3.45
C ILE A 509 15.14 34.88 4.02
N MET A 510 15.92 35.45 3.11
CA MET A 510 17.02 36.34 3.46
C MET A 510 16.51 37.77 3.44
N VAL A 511 16.64 38.49 4.57
CA VAL A 511 16.33 39.91 4.65
C VAL A 511 17.65 40.68 4.70
N GLN A 512 17.78 41.66 3.83
CA GLN A 512 18.95 42.52 3.76
C GLN A 512 18.96 43.57 4.88
#